data_f9633c2f623d24c2546d438fbd1cfbd4
#
_entry.id   f9633c2f623d24c2546d438fbd1cfbd4
#
_cell.length_a   1.000
_cell.length_b   1.000
_cell.length_c   1.000
_cell.angle_alpha   90.00
_cell.angle_beta   90.00
_cell.angle_gamma   90.00
#
_symmetry.space_group_name_H-M   'P 1'
#
loop_
_entity.id
_entity.type
_entity.pdbx_description
1 polymer ?
#
loop_
_entity_poly.entity_id
_entity_poly.type
_entity_poly.pdbx_seq_one_letter_code
_entity_poly.pdbx_strand_id
1 'polypeptide(L)'
;MKFIKALPLLMVAGLSLVGCNKAGDVENIKKTGFLNVGITMYEPMDYFDTDGETVIGFDAELANAFAKTLDAEARFIVIKWDSKVLELNSGKIDVIWNGMTITDELKKNIDLTIPYATNYQCVVTKTANIADYTSADSIKDKKVAVESGSAGEAAAEGVTNLNKVTSQEAALLEVKAGTSDCAIIDVTMANSVVGKGDFTGLSTVSADLIAFEKEDFGVGARKGSDLTDKLNVFFKDSYKSGLLTSLSTKYNVAINDATLK
;
A
#
# COMPACT_ATOMS: atom_id res chain seq x y z
N MET A 1 41.19 4.70 76.07
CA MET A 1 40.61 3.97 74.90
C MET A 1 39.17 4.44 74.69
N LYS A 2 38.92 5.29 73.70
CA LYS A 2 37.58 5.79 73.38
C LYS A 2 37.16 5.10 72.08
N PHE A 3 36.10 4.29 72.10
CA PHE A 3 35.51 3.64 70.93
C PHE A 3 34.61 4.61 70.24
N ILE A 4 34.95 4.94 68.98
CA ILE A 4 34.12 5.73 68.06
C ILE A 4 33.17 4.74 67.37
N LYS A 5 31.85 4.87 67.59
CA LYS A 5 30.84 4.12 66.91
C LYS A 5 30.57 4.79 65.54
N ALA A 6 30.93 4.11 64.48
CA ALA A 6 30.56 4.53 63.08
C ALA A 6 29.12 4.15 62.81
N LEU A 7 28.34 5.12 62.42
CA LEU A 7 26.93 4.99 61.94
C LEU A 7 26.97 4.72 60.47
N PRO A 8 26.32 3.67 59.94
CA PRO A 8 26.25 3.45 58.43
C PRO A 8 25.20 4.39 57.86
N LEU A 9 25.67 5.22 56.94
CA LEU A 9 24.84 6.06 56.10
C LEU A 9 24.15 5.18 55.00
N LEU A 10 22.86 4.92 55.19
CA LEU A 10 22.03 4.23 54.17
C LEU A 10 21.79 5.18 53.01
N MET A 11 22.52 5.00 51.91
CA MET A 11 22.26 5.67 50.62
C MET A 11 21.07 4.97 49.95
N VAL A 12 19.88 5.55 50.08
CA VAL A 12 18.72 5.15 49.28
C VAL A 12 18.92 5.68 47.86
N ALA A 13 19.42 4.84 47.00
CA ALA A 13 19.44 5.11 45.54
C ALA A 13 18.00 5.03 45.01
N GLY A 14 17.34 6.18 44.90
CA GLY A 14 16.07 6.29 44.18
C GLY A 14 16.29 5.95 42.69
N LEU A 15 15.94 4.72 42.28
CA LEU A 15 15.74 4.41 40.87
C LEU A 15 14.52 5.19 40.40
N SER A 16 14.75 6.38 39.86
CA SER A 16 13.78 7.02 38.97
C SER A 16 13.67 6.14 37.70
N LEU A 17 12.63 5.34 37.63
CA LEU A 17 12.15 4.76 36.39
C LEU A 17 11.74 5.93 35.48
N VAL A 18 12.69 6.45 34.71
CA VAL A 18 12.38 7.28 33.55
C VAL A 18 11.72 6.31 32.55
N GLY A 19 10.40 6.19 32.64
CA GLY A 19 9.61 5.61 31.57
C GLY A 19 9.90 6.41 30.32
N CYS A 20 10.65 5.85 29.39
CA CYS A 20 10.70 6.35 28.03
C CYS A 20 9.27 6.28 27.50
N ASN A 21 8.48 7.34 27.65
CA ASN A 21 7.34 7.60 26.77
C ASN A 21 7.95 7.77 25.38
N LYS A 22 7.96 6.70 24.58
CA LYS A 22 8.20 6.86 23.15
C LYS A 22 7.11 7.81 22.66
N ALA A 23 7.52 8.95 22.10
CA ALA A 23 6.60 9.83 21.40
C ALA A 23 5.81 8.99 20.40
N GLY A 24 4.50 9.23 20.26
CA GLY A 24 3.68 8.58 19.26
C GLY A 24 4.17 8.91 17.86
N ASP A 25 3.76 8.13 16.88
CA ASP A 25 4.15 8.37 15.49
C ASP A 25 3.68 9.74 15.00
N VAL A 26 2.48 10.17 15.41
CA VAL A 26 1.95 11.52 15.11
C VAL A 26 2.84 12.63 15.68
N GLU A 27 3.32 12.49 16.92
CA GLU A 27 4.22 13.48 17.52
C GLU A 27 5.57 13.53 16.80
N ASN A 28 6.10 12.37 16.40
CA ASN A 28 7.33 12.28 15.62
C ASN A 28 7.20 12.97 14.26
N ILE A 29 6.09 12.73 13.56
CA ILE A 29 5.79 13.37 12.26
C ILE A 29 5.71 14.88 12.42
N LYS A 30 4.97 15.38 13.42
CA LYS A 30 4.90 16.83 13.71
C LYS A 30 6.26 17.44 14.02
N LYS A 31 7.10 16.72 14.74
CA LYS A 31 8.45 17.17 15.10
C LYS A 31 9.40 17.21 13.90
N THR A 32 9.33 16.20 13.03
CA THR A 32 10.19 16.12 11.82
C THR A 32 9.66 16.97 10.69
N GLY A 33 8.35 17.28 10.67
CA GLY A 33 7.64 17.93 9.58
C GLY A 33 7.36 17.04 8.37
N PHE A 34 7.55 15.70 8.49
CA PHE A 34 7.42 14.78 7.36
C PHE A 34 6.63 13.53 7.71
N LEU A 35 5.71 13.15 6.82
CA LEU A 35 5.06 11.83 6.77
C LEU A 35 5.75 11.02 5.66
N ASN A 36 6.46 9.95 6.02
CA ASN A 36 7.12 9.07 5.07
C ASN A 36 6.15 7.99 4.60
N VAL A 37 5.79 8.01 3.32
CA VAL A 37 4.81 7.13 2.68
C VAL A 37 5.52 6.11 1.82
N GLY A 38 5.36 4.82 2.11
CA GLY A 38 5.93 3.72 1.33
C GLY A 38 5.03 3.37 0.14
N ILE A 39 5.61 3.41 -1.08
CA ILE A 39 4.91 3.20 -2.34
C ILE A 39 5.69 2.31 -3.30
N THR A 40 5.01 1.77 -4.32
CA THR A 40 5.57 1.35 -5.61
C THR A 40 4.90 2.15 -6.73
N MET A 41 5.44 2.11 -7.95
CA MET A 41 4.79 2.78 -9.09
C MET A 41 3.52 2.05 -9.48
N TYR A 42 2.39 2.71 -9.28
CA TYR A 42 1.05 2.15 -9.43
C TYR A 42 0.05 3.25 -9.86
N GLU A 43 -0.02 3.55 -11.17
CA GLU A 43 -1.05 4.43 -11.69
C GLU A 43 -2.44 3.75 -11.61
N PRO A 44 -3.50 4.42 -11.09
CA PRO A 44 -3.61 5.85 -10.78
C PRO A 44 -3.40 6.18 -9.29
N MET A 45 -2.87 5.26 -8.47
CA MET A 45 -2.73 5.45 -7.02
C MET A 45 -1.55 6.36 -6.67
N ASP A 46 -0.33 5.95 -7.05
CA ASP A 46 0.92 6.69 -6.86
C ASP A 46 1.82 6.48 -8.07
N TYR A 47 2.15 7.54 -8.77
CA TYR A 47 3.02 7.51 -9.95
C TYR A 47 3.70 8.86 -10.17
N PHE A 48 4.78 8.86 -10.94
CA PHE A 48 5.46 10.11 -11.26
C PHE A 48 4.69 10.93 -12.28
N ASP A 49 4.61 12.24 -12.05
CA ASP A 49 4.19 13.20 -13.05
C ASP A 49 5.20 13.26 -14.22
N THR A 50 4.86 14.03 -15.23
CA THR A 50 5.69 14.23 -16.43
C THR A 50 7.08 14.81 -16.16
N ASP A 51 7.32 15.38 -14.98
CA ASP A 51 8.64 15.84 -14.52
C ASP A 51 9.56 14.69 -14.05
N GLY A 52 9.01 13.49 -13.82
CA GLY A 52 9.74 12.32 -13.35
C GLY A 52 10.17 12.38 -11.88
N GLU A 53 9.74 13.38 -11.12
CA GLU A 53 10.14 13.63 -9.73
C GLU A 53 8.94 13.74 -8.79
N THR A 54 7.89 14.43 -9.20
CA THR A 54 6.69 14.67 -8.39
C THR A 54 5.79 13.43 -8.40
N VAL A 55 5.48 12.90 -7.22
CA VAL A 55 4.51 11.79 -7.10
C VAL A 55 3.10 12.38 -7.05
N ILE A 56 2.25 11.91 -7.95
CA ILE A 56 0.83 12.26 -8.08
C ILE A 56 -0.02 10.98 -8.05
N GLY A 57 -1.32 11.12 -7.95
CA GLY A 57 -2.28 10.03 -7.97
C GLY A 57 -3.31 10.13 -6.85
N PHE A 58 -4.22 9.17 -6.83
CA PHE A 58 -5.32 9.14 -5.87
C PHE A 58 -4.82 9.07 -4.43
N ASP A 59 -3.93 8.11 -4.14
CA ASP A 59 -3.35 7.93 -2.80
C ASP A 59 -2.36 9.04 -2.48
N ALA A 60 -1.57 9.48 -3.44
CA ALA A 60 -0.63 10.59 -3.27
C ALA A 60 -1.34 11.89 -2.84
N GLU A 61 -2.47 12.24 -3.47
CA GLU A 61 -3.22 13.44 -3.10
C GLU A 61 -3.87 13.30 -1.71
N LEU A 62 -4.39 12.12 -1.37
CA LEU A 62 -4.93 11.85 -0.03
C LEU A 62 -3.82 11.90 1.04
N ALA A 63 -2.65 11.31 0.77
CA ALA A 63 -1.51 11.34 1.69
C ALA A 63 -1.00 12.78 1.92
N ASN A 64 -0.92 13.58 0.86
CA ASN A 64 -0.59 15.02 0.96
C ASN A 64 -1.64 15.79 1.78
N ALA A 65 -2.93 15.50 1.57
CA ALA A 65 -4.01 16.13 2.34
C ALA A 65 -3.97 15.71 3.81
N PHE A 66 -3.70 14.44 4.11
CA PHE A 66 -3.55 13.94 5.47
C PHE A 66 -2.33 14.54 6.18
N ALA A 67 -1.16 14.57 5.53
CA ALA A 67 0.05 15.15 6.10
C ALA A 67 -0.17 16.62 6.54
N LYS A 68 -0.89 17.41 5.75
CA LYS A 68 -1.27 18.78 6.11
C LYS A 68 -2.10 18.87 7.39
N THR A 69 -2.92 17.88 7.72
CA THR A 69 -3.67 17.84 9.00
C THR A 69 -2.76 17.67 10.21
N LEU A 70 -1.52 17.22 9.98
CA LEU A 70 -0.49 17.03 10.99
C LEU A 70 0.57 18.14 10.97
N ASP A 71 0.35 19.23 10.23
CA ASP A 71 1.35 20.30 9.98
C ASP A 71 2.66 19.73 9.39
N ALA A 72 2.56 18.74 8.49
CA ALA A 72 3.67 18.03 7.86
C ALA A 72 3.50 17.96 6.34
N GLU A 73 4.58 17.53 5.67
CA GLU A 73 4.61 17.26 4.23
C GLU A 73 4.72 15.74 4.00
N ALA A 74 4.04 15.20 3.00
CA ALA A 74 4.21 13.81 2.59
C ALA A 74 5.52 13.64 1.80
N ARG A 75 6.30 12.61 2.15
CA ARG A 75 7.49 12.16 1.41
C ARG A 75 7.26 10.76 0.91
N PHE A 76 7.24 10.59 -0.39
CA PHE A 76 7.03 9.30 -1.02
C PHE A 76 8.35 8.56 -1.16
N ILE A 77 8.40 7.34 -0.62
CA ILE A 77 9.59 6.49 -0.60
C ILE A 77 9.26 5.23 -1.39
N VAL A 78 9.93 5.04 -2.53
CA VAL A 78 9.80 3.82 -3.31
C VAL A 78 10.44 2.68 -2.53
N ILE A 79 9.66 1.64 -2.23
CA ILE A 79 10.07 0.47 -1.47
C ILE A 79 9.99 -0.79 -2.33
N LYS A 80 10.53 -1.91 -1.82
CA LYS A 80 10.20 -3.22 -2.35
C LYS A 80 8.90 -3.69 -1.68
N TRP A 81 7.90 -4.01 -2.48
CA TRP A 81 6.57 -4.35 -1.95
C TRP A 81 6.56 -5.58 -1.05
N ASP A 82 7.36 -6.59 -1.36
CA ASP A 82 7.54 -7.79 -0.52
C ASP A 82 8.15 -7.49 0.86
N SER A 83 8.84 -6.38 0.98
CA SER A 83 9.48 -5.94 2.23
C SER A 83 8.71 -4.84 2.97
N LYS A 84 7.49 -4.47 2.52
CA LYS A 84 6.71 -3.33 3.04
C LYS A 84 6.53 -3.33 4.56
N VAL A 85 6.24 -4.49 5.16
CA VAL A 85 6.07 -4.62 6.61
C VAL A 85 7.40 -4.41 7.35
N LEU A 86 8.51 -4.89 6.80
CA LEU A 86 9.84 -4.67 7.37
C LEU A 86 10.24 -3.19 7.30
N GLU A 87 10.02 -2.54 6.15
CA GLU A 87 10.29 -1.11 5.95
C GLU A 87 9.47 -0.24 6.92
N LEU A 88 8.19 -0.60 7.14
CA LEU A 88 7.32 0.05 8.12
C LEU A 88 7.82 -0.14 9.56
N ASN A 89 8.10 -1.37 9.97
CA ASN A 89 8.50 -1.69 11.33
C ASN A 89 9.92 -1.19 11.68
N SER A 90 10.79 -1.01 10.68
CA SER A 90 12.11 -0.41 10.86
C SER A 90 12.07 1.12 11.07
N GLY A 91 10.93 1.75 10.79
CA GLY A 91 10.77 3.20 10.86
C GLY A 91 11.31 3.95 9.64
N LYS A 92 11.63 3.26 8.55
CA LYS A 92 12.01 3.89 7.28
C LYS A 92 10.82 4.62 6.64
N ILE A 93 9.63 4.06 6.79
CA ILE A 93 8.37 4.67 6.41
C ILE A 93 7.43 4.75 7.63
N ASP A 94 6.47 5.66 7.60
CA ASP A 94 5.48 5.84 8.64
C ASP A 94 4.17 5.13 8.32
N VAL A 95 3.84 5.05 7.04
CA VAL A 95 2.67 4.36 6.51
C VAL A 95 3.00 3.62 5.22
N ILE A 96 2.27 2.53 4.95
CA ILE A 96 2.19 1.88 3.65
C ILE A 96 0.88 2.37 3.03
N TRP A 97 0.97 3.18 1.97
CA TRP A 97 -0.22 3.76 1.34
C TRP A 97 -0.07 3.75 -0.18
N ASN A 98 -0.57 2.71 -0.83
CA ASN A 98 -0.36 2.44 -2.26
C ASN A 98 -1.36 1.38 -2.76
N GLY A 99 -2.67 1.63 -2.59
CA GLY A 99 -3.69 0.65 -2.97
C GLY A 99 -3.47 -0.71 -2.31
N MET A 100 -3.13 -0.73 -1.01
CA MET A 100 -2.77 -1.97 -0.33
C MET A 100 -4.01 -2.78 0.05
N THR A 101 -4.13 -4.00 -0.50
CA THR A 101 -5.19 -4.94 -0.14
C THR A 101 -5.11 -5.33 1.33
N ILE A 102 -6.21 -5.19 2.05
CA ILE A 102 -6.37 -5.62 3.44
C ILE A 102 -6.43 -7.14 3.48
N THR A 103 -5.45 -7.78 4.13
CA THR A 103 -5.40 -9.23 4.31
C THR A 103 -5.33 -9.62 5.79
N ASP A 104 -5.76 -10.84 6.13
CA ASP A 104 -5.65 -11.34 7.51
C ASP A 104 -4.19 -11.53 7.96
N GLU A 105 -3.28 -11.73 7.02
CA GLU A 105 -1.84 -11.77 7.32
C GLU A 105 -1.32 -10.39 7.72
N LEU A 106 -1.67 -9.34 6.98
CA LEU A 106 -1.29 -7.97 7.33
C LEU A 106 -1.88 -7.54 8.68
N LYS A 107 -3.15 -7.86 8.96
CA LYS A 107 -3.79 -7.57 10.26
C LYS A 107 -3.03 -8.14 11.46
N LYS A 108 -2.31 -9.24 11.29
CA LYS A 108 -1.49 -9.83 12.37
C LYS A 108 -0.22 -9.00 12.65
N ASN A 109 0.35 -8.38 11.63
CA ASN A 109 1.69 -7.78 11.66
C ASN A 109 1.69 -6.25 11.80
N ILE A 110 0.64 -5.58 11.32
CA ILE A 110 0.50 -4.12 11.31
C ILE A 110 -0.93 -3.73 11.68
N ASP A 111 -1.16 -2.46 11.99
CA ASP A 111 -2.50 -1.91 12.10
C ASP A 111 -2.96 -1.37 10.74
N LEU A 112 -4.21 -1.62 10.41
CA LEU A 112 -4.82 -1.23 9.14
C LEU A 112 -5.98 -0.28 9.40
N THR A 113 -6.13 0.70 8.52
CA THR A 113 -7.30 1.60 8.54
C THR A 113 -8.58 0.85 8.17
N ILE A 114 -9.72 1.53 8.35
CA ILE A 114 -10.94 1.15 7.67
C ILE A 114 -10.69 1.11 6.16
N PRO A 115 -11.42 0.25 5.41
CA PRO A 115 -11.35 0.27 3.95
C PRO A 115 -11.77 1.63 3.38
N TYR A 116 -10.94 2.22 2.50
CA TYR A 116 -11.28 3.49 1.84
C TYR A 116 -11.62 3.32 0.36
N ALA A 117 -11.14 2.26 -0.27
CA ALA A 117 -11.41 1.94 -1.67
C ALA A 117 -11.61 0.43 -1.85
N THR A 118 -12.07 0.03 -3.04
CA THR A 118 -12.33 -1.38 -3.38
C THR A 118 -11.64 -1.73 -4.68
N ASN A 119 -11.25 -3.00 -4.82
CA ASN A 119 -10.51 -3.54 -5.95
C ASN A 119 -10.90 -5.01 -6.21
N TYR A 120 -10.34 -5.60 -7.22
CA TYR A 120 -10.19 -7.03 -7.47
C TYR A 120 -9.00 -7.26 -8.40
N GLN A 121 -8.47 -8.47 -8.44
CA GLN A 121 -7.39 -8.82 -9.37
C GLN A 121 -7.96 -9.07 -10.77
N CYS A 122 -7.15 -8.87 -11.80
CA CYS A 122 -7.49 -9.21 -13.17
C CYS A 122 -6.28 -9.76 -13.93
N VAL A 123 -6.56 -10.52 -14.97
CA VAL A 123 -5.54 -11.02 -15.89
C VAL A 123 -5.39 -10.05 -17.07
N VAL A 124 -4.15 -9.66 -17.36
CA VAL A 124 -3.81 -8.83 -18.52
C VAL A 124 -2.89 -9.61 -19.45
N THR A 125 -3.19 -9.62 -20.74
CA THR A 125 -2.38 -10.29 -21.77
C THR A 125 -2.26 -9.43 -23.02
N LYS A 126 -1.46 -9.87 -24.01
CA LYS A 126 -1.45 -9.22 -25.32
C LYS A 126 -2.83 -9.35 -25.97
N THR A 127 -3.33 -8.28 -26.58
CA THR A 127 -4.62 -8.27 -27.27
C THR A 127 -4.75 -9.42 -28.28
N ALA A 128 -3.66 -9.73 -28.98
CA ALA A 128 -3.62 -10.82 -29.97
C ALA A 128 -3.85 -12.21 -29.35
N ASN A 129 -3.60 -12.40 -28.05
CA ASN A 129 -3.67 -13.68 -27.37
C ASN A 129 -4.91 -13.80 -26.47
N ILE A 130 -5.80 -12.82 -26.46
CA ILE A 130 -6.95 -12.76 -25.54
C ILE A 130 -7.86 -14.01 -25.64
N ALA A 131 -7.97 -14.59 -26.84
CA ALA A 131 -8.79 -15.79 -27.09
C ALA A 131 -8.26 -17.07 -26.41
N ASP A 132 -7.00 -17.09 -25.96
CA ASP A 132 -6.40 -18.22 -25.26
C ASP A 132 -6.87 -18.31 -23.78
N TYR A 133 -7.52 -17.25 -23.27
CA TYR A 133 -7.93 -17.15 -21.88
C TYR A 133 -9.43 -17.36 -21.76
N THR A 134 -9.85 -18.61 -21.59
CA THR A 134 -11.26 -19.03 -21.61
C THR A 134 -11.81 -19.44 -20.24
N SER A 135 -10.95 -19.64 -19.26
CA SER A 135 -11.29 -20.01 -17.87
C SER A 135 -10.11 -19.80 -16.94
N ALA A 136 -10.33 -19.88 -15.63
CA ALA A 136 -9.25 -19.81 -14.63
C ALA A 136 -8.16 -20.87 -14.83
N ASP A 137 -8.49 -22.03 -15.42
CA ASP A 137 -7.48 -23.05 -15.72
C ASP A 137 -6.52 -22.64 -16.83
N SER A 138 -6.92 -21.72 -17.70
CA SER A 138 -6.11 -21.29 -18.85
C SER A 138 -4.83 -20.52 -18.47
N ILE A 139 -4.70 -20.08 -17.22
CA ILE A 139 -3.47 -19.41 -16.74
C ILE A 139 -2.48 -20.36 -16.03
N LYS A 140 -2.89 -21.58 -15.67
CA LYS A 140 -2.09 -22.47 -14.80
C LYS A 140 -0.73 -22.83 -15.38
N ASP A 141 -0.68 -23.06 -16.70
CA ASP A 141 0.54 -23.44 -17.43
C ASP A 141 1.21 -22.27 -18.14
N LYS A 142 0.67 -21.04 -18.00
CA LYS A 142 1.24 -19.84 -18.55
C LYS A 142 2.37 -19.30 -17.67
N LYS A 143 3.28 -18.55 -18.30
CA LYS A 143 4.25 -17.74 -17.54
C LYS A 143 3.55 -16.46 -17.10
N VAL A 144 3.24 -16.37 -15.82
CA VAL A 144 2.45 -15.27 -15.22
C VAL A 144 3.37 -14.30 -14.49
N ALA A 145 3.35 -13.03 -14.87
CA ALA A 145 4.05 -11.97 -14.16
C ALA A 145 3.17 -11.41 -13.04
N VAL A 146 3.76 -11.23 -11.85
CA VAL A 146 3.11 -10.66 -10.67
C VAL A 146 4.10 -9.80 -9.89
N GLU A 147 3.63 -8.75 -9.22
CA GLU A 147 4.45 -8.02 -8.27
C GLU A 147 4.70 -8.89 -7.02
N SER A 148 5.96 -9.03 -6.62
CA SER A 148 6.35 -9.84 -5.46
C SER A 148 5.70 -9.32 -4.16
N GLY A 149 5.07 -10.20 -3.39
CA GLY A 149 4.39 -9.88 -2.13
C GLY A 149 3.05 -9.13 -2.28
N SER A 150 2.47 -9.09 -3.50
CA SER A 150 1.19 -8.46 -3.79
C SER A 150 0.00 -9.41 -3.63
N ALA A 151 -1.22 -8.85 -3.68
CA ALA A 151 -2.45 -9.62 -3.79
C ALA A 151 -2.51 -10.40 -5.13
N GLY A 152 -1.94 -9.84 -6.20
CA GLY A 152 -1.80 -10.50 -7.50
C GLY A 152 -0.94 -11.77 -7.42
N GLU A 153 0.13 -11.78 -6.63
CA GLU A 153 0.91 -12.99 -6.37
C GLU A 153 0.07 -14.03 -5.61
N ALA A 154 -0.67 -13.62 -4.59
CA ALA A 154 -1.54 -14.53 -3.85
C ALA A 154 -2.68 -15.09 -4.74
N ALA A 155 -3.24 -14.28 -5.62
CA ALA A 155 -4.26 -14.68 -6.59
C ALA A 155 -3.74 -15.66 -7.67
N ALA A 156 -2.42 -15.76 -7.83
CA ALA A 156 -1.78 -16.70 -8.74
C ALA A 156 -1.57 -18.10 -8.14
N GLU A 157 -2.29 -18.46 -7.08
CA GLU A 157 -2.23 -19.79 -6.48
C GLU A 157 -2.54 -20.87 -7.53
N GLY A 158 -1.68 -21.90 -7.59
CA GLY A 158 -1.78 -22.98 -8.57
C GLY A 158 -1.15 -22.72 -9.94
N VAL A 159 -0.62 -21.51 -10.19
CA VAL A 159 0.22 -21.24 -11.35
C VAL A 159 1.61 -21.82 -11.16
N THR A 160 2.08 -22.61 -12.14
CA THR A 160 3.35 -23.34 -12.02
C THR A 160 4.58 -22.51 -12.40
N ASN A 161 4.39 -21.45 -13.20
CA ASN A 161 5.47 -20.63 -13.74
C ASN A 161 5.24 -19.14 -13.43
N LEU A 162 5.60 -18.72 -12.19
CA LEU A 162 5.50 -17.33 -11.76
C LEU A 162 6.78 -16.54 -12.08
N ASN A 163 6.62 -15.39 -12.71
CA ASN A 163 7.64 -14.38 -12.89
C ASN A 163 7.38 -13.24 -11.90
N LYS A 164 8.10 -13.25 -10.77
CA LYS A 164 7.96 -12.23 -9.71
C LYS A 164 8.79 -11.00 -10.05
N VAL A 165 8.14 -9.85 -10.13
CA VAL A 165 8.76 -8.56 -10.48
C VAL A 165 8.57 -7.53 -9.35
N THR A 166 9.13 -6.34 -9.53
CA THR A 166 9.23 -5.32 -8.48
C THR A 166 8.01 -4.40 -8.37
N SER A 167 7.13 -4.39 -9.39
CA SER A 167 5.90 -3.58 -9.42
C SER A 167 4.89 -4.18 -10.40
N GLN A 168 3.63 -3.79 -10.28
CA GLN A 168 2.59 -4.17 -11.24
C GLN A 168 2.88 -3.61 -12.65
N GLU A 169 3.45 -2.39 -12.73
CA GLU A 169 3.91 -1.82 -13.99
C GLU A 169 4.98 -2.71 -14.66
N ALA A 170 5.95 -3.19 -13.88
CA ALA A 170 6.96 -4.13 -14.37
C ALA A 170 6.33 -5.43 -14.88
N ALA A 171 5.25 -5.93 -14.24
CA ALA A 171 4.53 -7.10 -14.72
C ALA A 171 3.89 -6.86 -16.09
N LEU A 172 3.30 -5.68 -16.32
CA LEU A 172 2.77 -5.30 -17.64
C LEU A 172 3.87 -5.17 -18.70
N LEU A 173 5.05 -4.66 -18.34
CA LEU A 173 6.20 -4.57 -19.24
C LEU A 173 6.71 -5.97 -19.65
N GLU A 174 6.70 -6.96 -18.75
CA GLU A 174 7.03 -8.36 -19.06
C GLU A 174 6.06 -8.94 -20.11
N VAL A 175 4.76 -8.67 -19.97
CA VAL A 175 3.76 -9.10 -20.95
C VAL A 175 3.96 -8.39 -22.29
N LYS A 176 4.18 -7.06 -22.28
CA LYS A 176 4.45 -6.27 -23.49
C LYS A 176 5.67 -6.81 -24.25
N ALA A 177 6.75 -7.10 -23.53
CA ALA A 177 7.98 -7.66 -24.09
C ALA A 177 7.80 -9.11 -24.60
N GLY A 178 6.79 -9.84 -24.10
CA GLY A 178 6.57 -11.26 -24.41
C GLY A 178 7.48 -12.20 -23.61
N THR A 179 8.07 -11.72 -22.54
CA THR A 179 8.83 -12.50 -21.56
C THR A 179 7.92 -13.17 -20.51
N SER A 180 6.67 -12.71 -20.41
CA SER A 180 5.56 -13.40 -19.74
C SER A 180 4.34 -13.44 -20.66
N ASP A 181 3.48 -14.47 -20.50
CA ASP A 181 2.27 -14.66 -21.29
C ASP A 181 1.14 -13.73 -20.85
N CYS A 182 1.04 -13.54 -19.55
CA CYS A 182 0.08 -12.63 -18.92
C CYS A 182 0.61 -12.10 -17.59
N ALA A 183 -0.11 -11.13 -17.02
CA ALA A 183 0.10 -10.61 -15.69
C ALA A 183 -1.19 -10.71 -14.88
N ILE A 184 -1.08 -10.89 -13.55
CA ILE A 184 -2.18 -10.68 -12.61
C ILE A 184 -1.87 -9.41 -11.84
N ILE A 185 -2.76 -8.42 -11.97
CA ILE A 185 -2.63 -7.09 -11.39
C ILE A 185 -4.00 -6.58 -10.89
N ASP A 186 -3.97 -5.50 -10.15
CA ASP A 186 -5.17 -4.79 -9.72
C ASP A 186 -5.97 -4.26 -10.93
N VAL A 187 -7.29 -4.47 -10.91
CA VAL A 187 -8.18 -3.90 -11.95
C VAL A 187 -8.13 -2.38 -11.96
N THR A 188 -7.88 -1.77 -10.81
CA THR A 188 -7.70 -0.31 -10.68
C THR A 188 -6.55 0.18 -11.58
N MET A 189 -5.40 -0.51 -11.58
CA MET A 189 -4.31 -0.20 -12.50
C MET A 189 -4.67 -0.54 -13.94
N ALA A 190 -5.23 -1.74 -14.18
CA ALA A 190 -5.59 -2.15 -15.54
C ALA A 190 -6.51 -1.14 -16.21
N ASN A 191 -7.53 -0.64 -15.51
CA ASN A 191 -8.46 0.38 -16.05
C ASN A 191 -7.77 1.72 -16.36
N SER A 192 -6.69 2.05 -15.65
CA SER A 192 -5.95 3.28 -15.91
C SER A 192 -5.07 3.17 -17.14
N VAL A 193 -4.31 2.10 -17.30
CA VAL A 193 -3.19 2.05 -18.27
C VAL A 193 -3.36 1.04 -19.40
N VAL A 194 -4.10 -0.06 -19.22
CA VAL A 194 -4.22 -1.12 -20.25
C VAL A 194 -5.00 -0.61 -21.45
N GLY A 195 -4.49 -0.90 -22.65
CA GLY A 195 -5.04 -0.41 -23.93
C GLY A 195 -4.69 1.05 -24.24
N LYS A 196 -3.82 1.70 -23.43
CA LYS A 196 -3.43 3.10 -23.58
C LYS A 196 -1.91 3.26 -23.58
N GLY A 197 -1.41 4.35 -24.17
CA GLY A 197 0.00 4.72 -24.11
C GLY A 197 0.93 3.54 -24.42
N ASP A 198 1.83 3.30 -23.50
CA ASP A 198 2.81 2.22 -23.58
C ASP A 198 2.22 0.82 -23.57
N PHE A 199 0.98 0.65 -23.11
CA PHE A 199 0.26 -0.62 -22.98
C PHE A 199 -0.89 -0.78 -23.98
N THR A 200 -0.87 -0.03 -25.13
CA THR A 200 -1.91 -0.06 -26.17
C THR A 200 -2.14 -1.47 -26.74
N GLY A 201 -1.11 -2.32 -26.80
CA GLY A 201 -1.22 -3.70 -27.31
C GLY A 201 -1.68 -4.74 -26.29
N LEU A 202 -2.01 -4.32 -25.06
CA LEU A 202 -2.49 -5.18 -24.00
C LEU A 202 -4.01 -5.06 -23.82
N SER A 203 -4.62 -6.13 -23.30
CA SER A 203 -6.04 -6.20 -22.97
C SER A 203 -6.27 -6.97 -21.67
N THR A 204 -7.29 -6.54 -20.92
CA THR A 204 -7.76 -7.26 -19.75
C THR A 204 -8.66 -8.42 -20.17
N VAL A 205 -8.45 -9.61 -19.63
CA VAL A 205 -9.33 -10.76 -19.79
C VAL A 205 -10.64 -10.48 -19.06
N SER A 206 -11.77 -10.83 -19.68
CA SER A 206 -13.09 -10.62 -19.07
C SER A 206 -13.22 -11.33 -17.73
N ALA A 207 -13.77 -10.63 -16.72
CA ALA A 207 -14.09 -11.22 -15.42
C ALA A 207 -15.15 -12.34 -15.52
N ASP A 208 -15.93 -12.40 -16.59
CA ASP A 208 -16.86 -13.52 -16.84
C ASP A 208 -16.12 -14.84 -17.14
N LEU A 209 -14.86 -14.77 -17.56
CA LEU A 209 -14.00 -15.92 -17.87
C LEU A 209 -13.06 -16.24 -16.71
N ILE A 210 -12.44 -15.22 -16.13
CA ILE A 210 -11.50 -15.35 -15.00
C ILE A 210 -11.85 -14.27 -13.97
N ALA A 211 -12.57 -14.67 -12.92
CA ALA A 211 -12.98 -13.80 -11.83
C ALA A 211 -12.12 -14.01 -10.59
N PHE A 212 -11.83 -12.93 -9.90
CA PHE A 212 -11.19 -12.92 -8.58
C PHE A 212 -12.12 -12.28 -7.55
N GLU A 213 -11.91 -12.61 -6.28
CA GLU A 213 -12.68 -12.07 -5.19
C GLU A 213 -12.49 -10.53 -5.07
N LYS A 214 -13.53 -9.87 -4.57
CA LYS A 214 -13.47 -8.44 -4.26
C LYS A 214 -12.53 -8.20 -3.09
N GLU A 215 -11.72 -7.17 -3.20
CA GLU A 215 -10.75 -6.73 -2.22
C GLU A 215 -11.07 -5.33 -1.70
N ASP A 216 -10.59 -5.04 -0.49
CA ASP A 216 -10.65 -3.72 0.12
C ASP A 216 -9.24 -3.15 0.26
N PHE A 217 -9.05 -1.87 -0.09
CA PHE A 217 -7.80 -1.16 0.14
C PHE A 217 -7.80 -0.43 1.47
N GLY A 218 -6.68 -0.50 2.17
CA GLY A 218 -6.44 0.22 3.42
C GLY A 218 -5.01 0.72 3.53
N VAL A 219 -4.77 1.62 4.48
CA VAL A 219 -3.45 2.13 4.82
C VAL A 219 -2.90 1.36 6.00
N GLY A 220 -1.63 0.97 5.93
CA GLY A 220 -0.92 0.26 7.00
C GLY A 220 -0.08 1.20 7.84
N ALA A 221 -0.19 1.09 9.17
CA ALA A 221 0.67 1.73 10.15
C ALA A 221 1.28 0.69 11.09
N ARG A 222 2.34 1.06 11.83
CA ARG A 222 2.93 0.15 12.84
C ARG A 222 1.90 -0.30 13.88
N LYS A 223 2.06 -1.50 14.41
CA LYS A 223 1.21 -1.99 15.50
C LYS A 223 1.21 -1.02 16.69
N GLY A 224 0.01 -0.62 17.13
CA GLY A 224 -0.18 0.32 18.22
C GLY A 224 0.13 1.78 17.88
N SER A 225 0.24 2.10 16.58
CA SER A 225 0.43 3.48 16.12
C SER A 225 -0.83 4.31 16.30
N ASP A 226 -0.66 5.55 16.76
CA ASP A 226 -1.73 6.55 16.84
C ASP A 226 -2.14 7.14 15.47
N LEU A 227 -1.42 6.78 14.40
CA LEU A 227 -1.75 7.16 13.01
C LEU A 227 -3.03 6.50 12.52
N THR A 228 -3.28 5.23 12.89
CA THR A 228 -4.44 4.48 12.39
C THR A 228 -5.76 5.18 12.71
N ASP A 229 -5.93 5.63 13.98
CA ASP A 229 -7.14 6.36 14.38
C ASP A 229 -7.25 7.70 13.67
N LYS A 230 -6.14 8.42 13.49
CA LYS A 230 -6.11 9.70 12.77
C LYS A 230 -6.48 9.53 11.30
N LEU A 231 -5.96 8.50 10.65
CA LEU A 231 -6.29 8.16 9.27
C LEU A 231 -7.77 7.77 9.12
N ASN A 232 -8.32 6.99 10.05
CA ASN A 232 -9.73 6.61 10.04
C ASN A 232 -10.66 7.84 10.15
N VAL A 233 -10.32 8.80 11.01
CA VAL A 233 -11.03 10.08 11.11
C VAL A 233 -10.90 10.86 9.80
N PHE A 234 -9.67 10.97 9.28
CA PHE A 234 -9.40 11.68 8.02
C PHE A 234 -10.20 11.12 6.85
N PHE A 235 -10.27 9.80 6.68
CA PHE A 235 -11.04 9.19 5.59
C PHE A 235 -12.54 9.54 5.68
N LYS A 236 -13.14 9.44 6.88
CA LYS A 236 -14.54 9.81 7.10
C LYS A 236 -14.80 11.29 6.83
N ASP A 237 -13.92 12.16 7.29
CA ASP A 237 -14.04 13.62 7.08
C ASP A 237 -13.81 13.99 5.61
N SER A 238 -12.86 13.33 4.93
CA SER A 238 -12.62 13.49 3.49
C SER A 238 -13.82 13.03 2.64
N TYR A 239 -14.51 11.97 3.07
CA TYR A 239 -15.74 11.53 2.43
C TYR A 239 -16.86 12.57 2.63
N LYS A 240 -17.10 13.01 3.88
CA LYS A 240 -18.12 14.02 4.20
C LYS A 240 -17.90 15.37 3.53
N SER A 241 -16.64 15.79 3.40
CA SER A 241 -16.29 17.06 2.72
C SER A 241 -16.34 16.97 1.20
N GLY A 242 -16.47 15.75 0.63
CA GLY A 242 -16.46 15.52 -0.81
C GLY A 242 -15.07 15.41 -1.43
N LEU A 243 -13.98 15.55 -0.66
CA LEU A 243 -12.60 15.40 -1.16
C LEU A 243 -12.39 14.00 -1.75
N LEU A 244 -12.71 12.97 -0.98
CA LEU A 244 -12.52 11.57 -1.41
C LEU A 244 -13.34 11.25 -2.67
N THR A 245 -14.60 11.72 -2.74
CA THR A 245 -15.47 11.53 -3.91
C THR A 245 -14.94 12.27 -5.15
N SER A 246 -14.40 13.49 -4.96
CA SER A 246 -13.80 14.26 -6.04
C SER A 246 -12.56 13.56 -6.61
N LEU A 247 -11.68 13.05 -5.74
CA LEU A 247 -10.49 12.30 -6.15
C LEU A 247 -10.87 10.95 -6.81
N SER A 248 -11.86 10.24 -6.25
CA SER A 248 -12.43 9.02 -6.87
C SER A 248 -12.87 9.28 -8.31
N THR A 249 -13.57 10.36 -8.56
CA THR A 249 -14.00 10.75 -9.90
C THR A 249 -12.82 11.12 -10.79
N LYS A 250 -11.86 11.90 -10.27
CA LYS A 250 -10.67 12.34 -11.01
C LYS A 250 -9.82 11.18 -11.49
N TYR A 251 -9.61 10.18 -10.65
CA TYR A 251 -8.71 9.06 -10.90
C TYR A 251 -9.43 7.76 -11.29
N ASN A 252 -10.77 7.79 -11.34
CA ASN A 252 -11.60 6.61 -11.62
C ASN A 252 -11.33 5.44 -10.66
N VAL A 253 -11.20 5.74 -9.37
CA VAL A 253 -10.98 4.75 -8.30
C VAL A 253 -12.28 4.48 -7.56
N ALA A 254 -12.66 3.21 -7.40
CA ALA A 254 -13.87 2.82 -6.67
C ALA A 254 -13.65 2.97 -5.16
N ILE A 255 -14.43 3.82 -4.48
CA ILE A 255 -14.38 4.02 -3.02
C ILE A 255 -15.30 3.06 -2.27
N ASN A 256 -15.00 2.81 -1.00
CA ASN A 256 -15.82 1.94 -0.15
C ASN A 256 -16.82 2.75 0.70
N ASP A 257 -17.94 3.13 0.09
CA ASP A 257 -18.98 3.93 0.73
C ASP A 257 -19.52 3.33 2.06
N ALA A 258 -19.51 1.99 2.19
CA ALA A 258 -20.09 1.32 3.33
C ALA A 258 -19.33 1.58 4.65
N THR A 259 -18.03 1.81 4.57
CA THR A 259 -17.14 2.03 5.71
C THR A 259 -16.89 3.51 6.01
N LEU A 260 -17.20 4.38 5.04
CA LEU A 260 -16.89 5.83 5.09
C LEU A 260 -18.07 6.67 5.63
N LYS A 261 -19.28 6.12 5.62
CA LYS A 261 -20.52 6.78 6.12
C LYS A 261 -20.60 6.96 7.62
#